data_1f0c15b4657935a867cc15de41652b39
#
_entry.id   1f0c15b4657935a867cc15de41652b39
#
_cell.length_a   1.000
_cell.length_b   1.000
_cell.length_c   1.000
_cell.angle_alpha   90.00
_cell.angle_beta   90.00
_cell.angle_gamma   90.00
#
_symmetry.space_group_name_H-M   'P 1'
#
loop_
_entity.id
_entity.type
_entity.pdbx_description
1 polymer ?
#
loop_
_entity_poly.entity_id
_entity_poly.type
_entity_poly.pdbx_seq_one_letter_code
_entity_poly.pdbx_strand_id
1 'polypeptide(L)'
;MLGLSEVLRREILLTGFLAIFGIACGRNERMDALYAQRCMSCHGPGGNGDGPITAALSVKPPDFRDTVQRKSNSQIRKVIAEGAGVMPAFGPALSPAEINDMLQMVRFLSREGRDVAWWEKFDTLVVAHCSVPWESVLGYDESSDTAKR
;
A
#
# COMPACT_ATOMS: atom_id res chain seq x y z
N MET A 1 -6.09 27.29 -43.37
CA MET A 1 -7.40 26.93 -42.79
C MET A 1 -7.32 25.51 -42.31
N LEU A 2 -6.98 25.31 -41.07
CA LEU A 2 -7.03 23.97 -40.43
C LEU A 2 -8.51 23.66 -40.26
N GLY A 3 -8.95 22.55 -40.87
CA GLY A 3 -10.37 22.20 -40.89
C GLY A 3 -10.93 21.94 -39.49
N LEU A 4 -12.16 22.38 -39.28
CA LEU A 4 -12.91 22.22 -38.03
C LEU A 4 -12.88 20.77 -37.50
N SER A 5 -12.72 19.79 -38.38
CA SER A 5 -12.59 18.36 -38.10
C SER A 5 -11.29 17.97 -37.38
N GLU A 6 -10.20 18.66 -37.65
CA GLU A 6 -8.89 18.39 -37.03
C GLU A 6 -8.83 18.90 -35.59
N VAL A 7 -9.45 20.07 -35.35
CA VAL A 7 -9.54 20.64 -33.99
C VAL A 7 -10.43 19.76 -33.11
N LEU A 8 -11.60 19.33 -33.64
CA LEU A 8 -12.50 18.44 -32.90
C LEU A 8 -11.86 17.09 -32.56
N ARG A 9 -11.04 16.56 -33.47
CA ARG A 9 -10.32 15.29 -33.29
C ARG A 9 -9.25 15.38 -32.21
N ARG A 10 -8.53 16.51 -32.15
CA ARG A 10 -7.52 16.76 -31.11
C ARG A 10 -8.15 16.91 -29.73
N GLU A 11 -9.27 17.62 -29.63
CA GLU A 11 -9.99 17.81 -28.36
C GLU A 11 -10.55 16.48 -27.84
N ILE A 12 -11.10 15.63 -28.71
CA ILE A 12 -11.62 14.30 -28.32
C ILE A 12 -10.49 13.38 -27.88
N LEU A 13 -9.33 13.42 -28.52
CA LEU A 13 -8.17 12.61 -28.12
C LEU A 13 -7.54 13.10 -26.81
N LEU A 14 -7.47 14.41 -26.58
CA LEU A 14 -6.95 15.00 -25.35
C LEU A 14 -7.88 14.76 -24.16
N THR A 15 -9.19 14.93 -24.35
CA THR A 15 -10.17 14.68 -23.29
C THR A 15 -10.30 13.18 -22.97
N GLY A 16 -10.23 12.32 -23.98
CA GLY A 16 -10.19 10.86 -23.80
C GLY A 16 -8.95 10.40 -23.05
N PHE A 17 -7.78 10.95 -23.36
CA PHE A 17 -6.52 10.66 -22.69
C PHE A 17 -6.53 11.12 -21.22
N LEU A 18 -7.03 12.33 -20.94
CA LEU A 18 -7.20 12.85 -19.57
C LEU A 18 -8.21 12.04 -18.76
N ALA A 19 -9.30 11.58 -19.37
CA ALA A 19 -10.30 10.77 -18.70
C ALA A 19 -9.77 9.38 -18.30
N ILE A 20 -8.93 8.77 -19.14
CA ILE A 20 -8.31 7.46 -18.85
C ILE A 20 -7.27 7.57 -17.72
N PHE A 21 -6.51 8.67 -17.69
CA PHE A 21 -5.53 8.90 -16.61
C PHE A 21 -6.15 9.41 -15.31
N GLY A 22 -7.29 10.10 -15.35
CA GLY A 22 -7.96 10.63 -14.16
C GLY A 22 -8.70 9.60 -13.31
N ILE A 23 -8.98 8.41 -13.85
CA ILE A 23 -9.77 7.38 -13.16
C ILE A 23 -8.89 6.44 -12.32
N ALA A 24 -7.57 6.43 -12.54
CA ALA A 24 -6.69 5.40 -11.98
C ALA A 24 -6.01 5.77 -10.64
N CYS A 25 -6.06 7.03 -10.20
CA CYS A 25 -5.32 7.48 -9.02
C CYS A 25 -6.24 8.17 -8.01
N GLY A 26 -6.98 7.39 -7.24
CA GLY A 26 -7.69 7.85 -6.04
C GLY A 26 -7.03 7.29 -4.78
N ARG A 27 -7.02 8.07 -3.69
CA ARG A 27 -6.67 7.52 -2.38
C ARG A 27 -7.53 6.28 -2.15
N ASN A 28 -6.92 5.18 -1.78
CA ASN A 28 -7.63 3.92 -1.57
C ASN A 28 -8.32 3.96 -0.20
N GLU A 29 -9.52 4.58 -0.14
CA GLU A 29 -10.33 4.70 1.07
C GLU A 29 -10.57 3.34 1.75
N ARG A 30 -10.59 2.27 0.96
CA ARG A 30 -10.73 0.91 1.51
C ARG A 30 -9.51 0.50 2.33
N MET A 31 -8.30 0.79 1.86
CA MET A 31 -7.07 0.51 2.62
C MET A 31 -7.01 1.32 3.90
N ASP A 32 -7.35 2.61 3.83
CA ASP A 32 -7.40 3.49 4.99
C ASP A 32 -8.41 2.98 6.02
N ALA A 33 -9.62 2.60 5.59
CA ALA A 33 -10.66 2.07 6.46
C ALA A 33 -10.25 0.74 7.09
N LEU A 34 -9.64 -0.16 6.33
CA LEU A 34 -9.16 -1.45 6.82
C LEU A 34 -8.05 -1.27 7.86
N TYR A 35 -7.08 -0.39 7.58
CA TYR A 35 -6.01 -0.05 8.53
C TYR A 35 -6.57 0.55 9.82
N ALA A 36 -7.48 1.51 9.71
CA ALA A 36 -8.12 2.15 10.86
C ALA A 36 -8.86 1.15 11.76
N GLN A 37 -9.55 0.18 11.16
CA GLN A 37 -10.32 -0.82 11.88
C GLN A 37 -9.48 -1.91 12.55
N ARG A 38 -8.37 -2.30 11.93
CA ARG A 38 -7.65 -3.52 12.31
C ARG A 38 -6.26 -3.29 12.90
N CYS A 39 -5.61 -2.18 12.53
CA CYS A 39 -4.18 -1.99 12.79
C CYS A 39 -3.88 -0.75 13.66
N MET A 40 -4.62 0.35 13.43
CA MET A 40 -4.33 1.66 14.02
C MET A 40 -4.37 1.66 15.55
N SER A 41 -5.23 0.85 16.15
CA SER A 41 -5.35 0.79 17.62
C SER A 41 -4.03 0.44 18.32
N CYS A 42 -3.21 -0.41 17.69
CA CYS A 42 -1.89 -0.79 18.19
C CYS A 42 -0.77 0.02 17.54
N HIS A 43 -0.80 0.15 16.19
CA HIS A 43 0.31 0.72 15.43
C HIS A 43 0.28 2.23 15.35
N GLY A 44 -0.84 2.88 15.68
CA GLY A 44 -1.02 4.33 15.58
C GLY A 44 -1.30 4.81 14.16
N PRO A 45 -1.73 6.06 13.98
CA PRO A 45 -2.08 6.61 12.67
C PRO A 45 -0.89 6.72 11.70
N GLY A 46 0.32 6.91 12.23
CA GLY A 46 1.57 6.99 11.46
C GLY A 46 2.38 5.70 11.43
N GLY A 47 1.89 4.61 12.04
CA GLY A 47 2.64 3.36 12.12
C GLY A 47 3.86 3.39 13.04
N ASN A 48 3.89 4.31 14.03
CA ASN A 48 5.02 4.50 14.96
C ASN A 48 4.94 3.57 16.21
N GLY A 49 3.95 2.69 16.26
CA GLY A 49 3.69 1.84 17.43
C GLY A 49 3.18 2.64 18.63
N ASP A 50 2.48 3.74 18.38
CA ASP A 50 1.94 4.68 19.38
C ASP A 50 0.40 4.69 19.42
N GLY A 51 -0.22 3.61 18.99
CA GLY A 51 -1.67 3.47 19.03
C GLY A 51 -2.25 3.57 20.43
N PRO A 52 -3.54 3.92 20.56
CA PRO A 52 -4.18 4.23 21.87
C PRO A 52 -4.14 3.07 22.87
N ILE A 53 -4.04 1.81 22.42
CA ILE A 53 -3.96 0.67 23.33
C ILE A 53 -2.52 0.22 23.63
N THR A 54 -1.51 0.87 23.04
CA THR A 54 -0.10 0.46 23.18
C THR A 54 0.37 0.41 24.62
N ALA A 55 -0.10 1.32 25.46
CA ALA A 55 0.26 1.36 26.88
C ALA A 55 -0.21 0.11 27.68
N ALA A 56 -1.22 -0.59 27.17
CA ALA A 56 -1.76 -1.82 27.77
C ALA A 56 -1.11 -3.10 27.23
N LEU A 57 -0.27 -2.99 26.20
CA LEU A 57 0.40 -4.14 25.60
C LEU A 57 1.68 -4.51 26.38
N SER A 58 1.94 -5.79 26.52
CA SER A 58 3.19 -6.30 27.13
C SER A 58 4.44 -5.97 26.29
N VAL A 59 4.27 -5.77 24.99
CA VAL A 59 5.34 -5.41 24.06
C VAL A 59 4.84 -4.32 23.13
N LYS A 60 5.62 -3.23 23.03
CA LYS A 60 5.30 -2.13 22.12
C LYS A 60 5.43 -2.60 20.65
N PRO A 61 4.41 -2.33 19.80
CA PRO A 61 4.54 -2.56 18.36
C PRO A 61 5.73 -1.79 17.76
N PRO A 62 6.50 -2.38 16.84
CA PRO A 62 7.62 -1.69 16.23
C PRO A 62 7.14 -0.55 15.32
N ASP A 63 7.98 0.47 15.16
CA ASP A 63 7.82 1.47 14.10
C ASP A 63 7.89 0.78 12.73
N PHE A 64 6.99 1.14 11.81
CA PHE A 64 6.97 0.58 10.47
C PHE A 64 8.24 0.90 9.67
N ARG A 65 8.90 2.04 9.93
CA ARG A 65 10.18 2.37 9.32
C ARG A 65 11.25 1.33 9.67
N ASP A 66 11.35 0.97 10.95
CA ASP A 66 12.28 -0.08 11.39
C ASP A 66 11.89 -1.44 10.81
N THR A 67 10.60 -1.68 10.68
CA THR A 67 10.06 -2.92 10.13
C THR A 67 10.47 -3.10 8.68
N VAL A 68 10.29 -2.10 7.82
CA VAL A 68 10.63 -2.20 6.38
C VAL A 68 12.13 -2.23 6.12
N GLN A 69 12.95 -1.75 7.05
CA GLN A 69 14.40 -1.86 6.97
C GLN A 69 14.92 -3.26 7.34
N ARG A 70 14.22 -3.97 8.21
CA ARG A 70 14.67 -5.28 8.75
C ARG A 70 13.98 -6.48 8.13
N LYS A 71 12.84 -6.30 7.49
CA LYS A 71 12.01 -7.39 6.96
C LYS A 71 11.74 -7.20 5.47
N SER A 72 11.80 -8.30 4.74
CA SER A 72 11.33 -8.34 3.35
C SER A 72 9.80 -8.23 3.27
N ASN A 73 9.28 -7.92 2.08
CA ASN A 73 7.83 -7.86 1.85
C ASN A 73 7.12 -9.18 2.18
N SER A 74 7.73 -10.32 1.83
CA SER A 74 7.19 -11.64 2.15
C SER A 74 7.14 -11.89 3.66
N GLN A 75 8.16 -11.46 4.40
CA GLN A 75 8.18 -11.57 5.87
C GLN A 75 7.13 -10.68 6.52
N ILE A 76 6.89 -9.46 5.99
CA ILE A 76 5.84 -8.58 6.50
C ILE A 76 4.47 -9.18 6.23
N ARG A 77 4.19 -9.68 5.01
CA ARG A 77 2.94 -10.39 4.69
C ARG A 77 2.71 -11.57 5.63
N LYS A 78 3.76 -12.37 5.86
CA LYS A 78 3.69 -13.51 6.79
C LYS A 78 3.33 -13.08 8.20
N VAL A 79 3.95 -12.02 8.72
CA VAL A 79 3.62 -11.47 10.05
C VAL A 79 2.18 -10.99 10.11
N ILE A 80 1.66 -10.32 9.07
CA ILE A 80 0.26 -9.89 9.02
C ILE A 80 -0.67 -11.12 9.00
N ALA A 81 -0.37 -12.12 8.19
CA ALA A 81 -1.20 -13.31 8.04
C ALA A 81 -1.21 -14.21 9.29
N GLU A 82 -0.04 -14.48 9.85
CA GLU A 82 0.15 -15.47 10.91
C GLU A 82 0.21 -14.87 12.33
N GLY A 83 0.38 -13.53 12.41
CA GLY A 83 0.60 -12.84 13.69
C GLY A 83 2.03 -12.98 14.19
N ALA A 84 2.35 -12.27 15.27
CA ALA A 84 3.64 -12.37 15.95
C ALA A 84 3.53 -11.82 17.38
N GLY A 85 3.81 -12.65 18.39
CA GLY A 85 3.72 -12.27 19.80
C GLY A 85 2.31 -11.78 20.16
N VAL A 86 2.17 -10.50 20.52
CA VAL A 86 0.88 -9.90 20.86
C VAL A 86 0.04 -9.49 19.64
N MET A 87 0.62 -9.49 18.45
CA MET A 87 -0.08 -9.19 17.19
C MET A 87 -0.90 -10.41 16.76
N PRO A 88 -2.23 -10.30 16.61
CA PRO A 88 -3.06 -11.41 16.18
C PRO A 88 -2.82 -11.79 14.71
N ALA A 89 -3.18 -13.02 14.35
CA ALA A 89 -3.19 -13.49 12.99
C ALA A 89 -4.40 -12.92 12.23
N PHE A 90 -4.16 -12.27 11.10
CA PHE A 90 -5.22 -11.71 10.26
C PHE A 90 -5.55 -12.57 9.04
N GLY A 91 -4.76 -13.61 8.71
CA GLY A 91 -5.03 -14.51 7.59
C GLY A 91 -6.43 -15.13 7.57
N PRO A 92 -7.03 -15.51 8.74
CA PRO A 92 -8.41 -16.00 8.75
C PRO A 92 -9.48 -14.95 8.45
N ALA A 93 -9.15 -13.65 8.63
CA ALA A 93 -10.07 -12.53 8.51
C ALA A 93 -9.87 -11.66 7.27
N LEU A 94 -8.70 -11.73 6.65
CA LEU A 94 -8.32 -10.96 5.48
C LEU A 94 -7.99 -11.88 4.31
N SER A 95 -8.46 -11.51 3.12
CA SER A 95 -8.04 -12.14 1.88
C SER A 95 -6.55 -11.88 1.58
N PRO A 96 -5.89 -12.68 0.72
CA PRO A 96 -4.52 -12.41 0.28
C PRO A 96 -4.33 -11.01 -0.32
N ALA A 97 -5.33 -10.50 -1.06
CA ALA A 97 -5.32 -9.16 -1.62
C ALA A 97 -5.33 -8.09 -0.50
N GLU A 98 -6.16 -8.25 0.52
CA GLU A 98 -6.21 -7.33 1.67
C GLU A 98 -4.93 -7.38 2.51
N ILE A 99 -4.30 -8.55 2.64
CA ILE A 99 -2.98 -8.68 3.28
C ILE A 99 -1.93 -7.90 2.49
N ASN A 100 -1.98 -7.97 1.15
CA ASN A 100 -1.09 -7.19 0.30
C ASN A 100 -1.37 -5.68 0.40
N ASP A 101 -2.63 -5.27 0.45
CA ASP A 101 -3.03 -3.88 0.70
C ASP A 101 -2.44 -3.37 2.03
N MET A 102 -2.48 -4.19 3.09
CA MET A 102 -1.88 -3.82 4.38
C MET A 102 -0.35 -3.76 4.32
N LEU A 103 0.31 -4.61 3.54
CA LEU A 103 1.74 -4.46 3.26
C LEU A 103 2.04 -3.10 2.61
N GLN A 104 1.25 -2.68 1.60
CA GLN A 104 1.41 -1.38 0.95
C GLN A 104 1.18 -0.24 1.95
N MET A 105 0.19 -0.36 2.83
CA MET A 105 -0.06 0.61 3.89
C MET A 105 1.13 0.71 4.85
N VAL A 106 1.73 -0.39 5.27
CA VAL A 106 2.94 -0.40 6.11
C VAL A 106 4.08 0.35 5.41
N ARG A 107 4.29 0.10 4.12
CA ARG A 107 5.31 0.80 3.32
C ARG A 107 5.02 2.28 3.16
N PHE A 108 3.77 2.65 2.93
CA PHE A 108 3.33 4.04 2.83
C PHE A 108 3.61 4.79 4.14
N LEU A 109 3.08 4.29 5.26
CA LEU A 109 3.24 4.92 6.57
C LEU A 109 4.70 4.95 7.05
N SER A 110 5.53 4.00 6.62
CA SER A 110 6.96 4.01 6.94
C SER A 110 7.72 5.22 6.34
N ARG A 111 7.14 5.89 5.34
CA ARG A 111 7.73 7.02 4.60
C ARG A 111 6.98 8.33 4.81
N GLU A 112 5.69 8.27 5.17
CA GLU A 112 4.84 9.44 5.33
C GLU A 112 5.39 10.39 6.40
N GLY A 113 5.44 11.70 6.08
CA GLY A 113 5.91 12.73 7.00
C GLY A 113 7.41 12.67 7.33
N ARG A 114 8.21 11.89 6.60
CA ARG A 114 9.65 11.72 6.82
C ARG A 114 10.47 12.25 5.65
N ASP A 115 11.71 12.63 5.92
CA ASP A 115 12.69 12.97 4.88
C ASP A 115 13.16 11.71 4.18
N VAL A 116 12.55 11.45 3.03
CA VAL A 116 12.88 10.35 2.13
C VAL A 116 13.35 10.88 0.79
N ALA A 117 14.15 10.13 0.07
CA ALA A 117 14.61 10.51 -1.25
C ALA A 117 13.40 10.69 -2.21
N TRP A 118 13.52 11.59 -3.18
CA TRP A 118 12.41 11.95 -4.07
C TRP A 118 11.85 10.75 -4.87
N TRP A 119 12.70 9.80 -5.24
CA TRP A 119 12.27 8.57 -5.92
C TRP A 119 11.47 7.62 -5.01
N GLU A 120 11.73 7.62 -3.69
CA GLU A 120 10.93 6.86 -2.73
C GLU A 120 9.54 7.47 -2.55
N LYS A 121 9.45 8.83 -2.67
CA LYS A 121 8.16 9.52 -2.69
C LYS A 121 7.35 9.14 -3.92
N PHE A 122 8.01 8.98 -5.06
CA PHE A 122 7.34 8.60 -6.32
C PHE A 122 6.79 7.18 -6.25
N ASP A 123 7.56 6.21 -5.77
CA ASP A 123 7.11 4.84 -5.54
C ASP A 123 5.90 4.80 -4.58
N THR A 124 5.95 5.56 -3.50
CA THR A 124 4.85 5.66 -2.53
C THR A 124 3.60 6.29 -3.16
N LEU A 125 3.75 7.32 -3.97
CA LEU A 125 2.63 8.00 -4.62
C LEU A 125 1.96 7.10 -5.65
N VAL A 126 2.72 6.35 -6.44
CA VAL A 126 2.20 5.44 -7.45
C VAL A 126 1.52 4.23 -6.80
N VAL A 127 2.15 3.62 -5.80
CA VAL A 127 1.65 2.39 -5.18
C VAL A 127 0.46 2.64 -4.24
N ALA A 128 0.48 3.74 -3.48
CA ALA A 128 -0.59 4.03 -2.51
C ALA A 128 -1.83 4.68 -3.15
N HIS A 129 -1.69 5.36 -4.29
CA HIS A 129 -2.78 6.11 -4.91
C HIS A 129 -3.30 5.48 -6.20
N CYS A 130 -2.55 4.60 -6.80
CA CYS A 130 -2.96 3.86 -7.99
C CYS A 130 -3.01 2.38 -7.63
N SER A 131 -4.20 1.83 -7.49
CA SER A 131 -4.39 0.38 -7.42
C SER A 131 -4.14 -0.24 -8.81
N VAL A 132 -2.90 -0.15 -9.27
CA VAL A 132 -2.47 -0.88 -10.45
C VAL A 132 -2.20 -2.32 -9.99
N PRO A 133 -2.84 -3.32 -10.56
CA PRO A 133 -2.54 -4.72 -10.27
C PRO A 133 -1.19 -5.07 -10.90
N TRP A 134 -0.11 -4.60 -10.27
CA TRP A 134 1.26 -4.82 -10.75
C TRP A 134 1.60 -6.29 -10.96
N GLU A 135 0.96 -7.17 -10.18
CA GLU A 135 1.09 -8.62 -10.31
C GLU A 135 0.63 -9.10 -11.69
N SER A 136 -0.50 -8.57 -12.20
CA SER A 136 -1.00 -8.91 -13.52
C SER A 136 -0.27 -8.19 -14.66
N VAL A 137 0.33 -7.02 -14.40
CA VAL A 137 1.03 -6.22 -15.42
C VAL A 137 2.47 -6.67 -15.60
N LEU A 138 3.16 -7.05 -14.52
CA LEU A 138 4.57 -7.44 -14.54
C LEU A 138 4.78 -8.95 -14.50
N GLY A 139 3.72 -9.76 -14.50
CA GLY A 139 3.82 -11.23 -14.46
C GLY A 139 4.53 -11.75 -13.20
N TYR A 140 4.43 -11.01 -12.10
CA TYR A 140 5.00 -11.43 -10.82
C TYR A 140 4.09 -12.52 -10.24
N ASP A 141 4.37 -13.75 -10.62
CA ASP A 141 3.72 -14.94 -10.07
C ASP A 141 4.37 -15.25 -8.72
N GLU A 142 3.55 -15.24 -7.68
CA GLU A 142 3.94 -15.59 -6.31
C GLU A 142 4.51 -17.01 -6.17
N SER A 143 4.34 -17.84 -7.20
CA SER A 143 4.89 -19.20 -7.27
C SER A 143 6.41 -19.25 -7.40
N SER A 144 7.06 -18.16 -7.82
CA SER A 144 8.52 -18.11 -8.00
C SER A 144 9.31 -17.95 -6.70
N ASP A 145 8.69 -17.46 -5.63
CA ASP A 145 9.37 -17.21 -4.35
C ASP A 145 9.38 -18.47 -3.43
N THR A 146 8.49 -19.43 -3.72
CA THR A 146 8.44 -20.73 -3.02
C THR A 146 9.46 -21.74 -3.56
N ALA A 147 9.99 -21.53 -4.76
CA ALA A 147 10.96 -22.45 -5.40
C ALA A 147 12.42 -22.21 -5.01
N LYS A 148 12.71 -21.22 -4.15
CA LYS A 148 14.08 -20.87 -3.68
C LYS A 148 14.32 -21.18 -2.20
N ARG A 149 13.63 -22.19 -1.66
CA ARG A 149 13.97 -22.74 -0.32
C ARG A 149 14.42 -24.17 -0.44
#